data_15919671c823b8b5505474e00de433f5
#
_entry.id   15919671c823b8b5505474e00de433f5
#
_cell.length_a   1.000
_cell.length_b   1.000
_cell.length_c   1.000
_cell.angle_alpha   90.00
_cell.angle_beta   90.00
_cell.angle_gamma   90.00
#
_symmetry.space_group_name_H-M   'P 1'
#
loop_
_entity.id
_entity.type
_entity.pdbx_description
1 polymer ?
#
loop_
_entity_poly.entity_id
_entity_poly.type
_entity_poly.pdbx_seq_one_letter_code
_entity_poly.pdbx_strand_id
1 'polypeptide(L)'
;MYSKWRATSWLLLSMLINIALFGVALLVDIHNKDTNVLLIFSILSILFAAVSLILVLGRTLQMALTLAATLITTFLTIILLIIVLDVTHNVGVHFETMSYVTQVPATLFMAQTVIGVLGAVMDEASDIVAMQFGMRRENSIREFGDYWHAGVSVGREIMGTLMNVLFMIFIAETLPMVF
;
A
#
# COMPACT_ATOMS: atom_id res chain seq x y z
N MET A 1 29.82 -1.74 -11.04
CA MET A 1 28.99 -0.86 -11.88
C MET A 1 27.84 -1.59 -12.55
N TYR A 2 28.01 -2.80 -13.09
CA TYR A 2 26.98 -3.62 -13.76
C TYR A 2 25.79 -4.02 -12.86
N SER A 3 25.99 -4.24 -11.55
CA SER A 3 24.92 -4.67 -10.63
C SER A 3 23.90 -3.58 -10.32
N LYS A 4 24.33 -2.31 -10.27
CA LYS A 4 23.44 -1.16 -10.04
C LYS A 4 22.49 -0.91 -11.22
N TRP A 5 22.96 -1.06 -12.44
CA TRP A 5 22.14 -0.90 -13.66
C TRP A 5 21.02 -1.96 -13.74
N ARG A 6 21.33 -3.21 -13.36
CA ARG A 6 20.32 -4.27 -13.32
C ARG A 6 19.22 -3.98 -12.27
N ALA A 7 19.60 -3.49 -11.09
CA ALA A 7 18.62 -3.13 -10.08
C ALA A 7 17.69 -1.99 -10.55
N THR A 8 18.27 -0.94 -11.16
CA THR A 8 17.49 0.19 -11.70
C THR A 8 16.55 -0.26 -12.83
N SER A 9 16.99 -1.17 -13.73
CA SER A 9 16.13 -1.67 -14.81
C SER A 9 14.94 -2.49 -14.31
N TRP A 10 15.11 -3.27 -13.23
CA TRP A 10 14.01 -4.00 -12.61
C TRP A 10 12.99 -3.08 -11.93
N LEU A 11 13.45 -1.99 -11.31
CA LEU A 11 12.56 -0.98 -10.75
C LEU A 11 11.74 -0.28 -11.83
N LEU A 12 12.37 0.13 -12.94
CA LEU A 12 11.67 0.73 -14.08
C LEU A 12 10.66 -0.25 -14.69
N LEU A 13 11.04 -1.53 -14.83
CA LEU A 13 10.15 -2.57 -15.33
C LEU A 13 8.94 -2.77 -14.40
N SER A 14 9.15 -2.79 -13.09
CA SER A 14 8.07 -2.85 -12.09
C SER A 14 7.10 -1.69 -12.26
N MET A 15 7.62 -0.47 -12.39
CA MET A 15 6.81 0.73 -12.59
C MET A 15 5.98 0.63 -13.89
N LEU A 16 6.58 0.21 -14.99
CA LEU A 16 5.88 0.06 -16.28
C LEU A 16 4.77 -0.99 -16.21
N ILE A 17 5.04 -2.14 -15.56
CA ILE A 17 4.04 -3.19 -15.38
C ILE A 17 2.89 -2.68 -14.50
N ASN A 18 3.17 -1.96 -13.43
CA ASN A 18 2.13 -1.40 -12.56
C ASN A 18 1.27 -0.35 -13.28
N ILE A 19 1.88 0.49 -14.12
CA ILE A 19 1.14 1.43 -14.99
C ILE A 19 0.23 0.66 -15.97
N ALA A 20 0.74 -0.41 -16.58
CA ALA A 20 -0.04 -1.23 -17.49
C ALA A 20 -1.20 -1.95 -16.76
N LEU A 21 -0.96 -2.49 -15.57
CA LEU A 21 -2.01 -3.10 -14.73
C LEU A 21 -3.09 -2.09 -14.34
N PHE A 22 -2.69 -0.87 -13.99
CA PHE A 22 -3.64 0.20 -13.71
C PHE A 22 -4.49 0.56 -14.94
N GLY A 23 -3.85 0.67 -16.12
CA GLY A 23 -4.56 0.88 -17.38
C GLY A 23 -5.56 -0.23 -17.70
N VAL A 24 -5.18 -1.49 -17.48
CA VAL A 24 -6.10 -2.65 -17.64
C VAL A 24 -7.26 -2.57 -16.67
N ALA A 25 -7.02 -2.23 -15.40
CA ALA A 25 -8.08 -2.09 -14.38
C ALA A 25 -9.09 -0.99 -14.78
N LEU A 26 -8.61 0.15 -15.30
CA LEU A 26 -9.49 1.21 -15.82
C LEU A 26 -10.31 0.73 -17.01
N LEU A 27 -9.72 -0.01 -17.95
CA LEU A 27 -10.46 -0.56 -19.09
C LEU A 27 -11.53 -1.56 -18.66
N VAL A 28 -11.25 -2.39 -17.65
CA VAL A 28 -12.22 -3.33 -17.08
C VAL A 28 -13.37 -2.58 -16.42
N ASP A 29 -13.07 -1.53 -15.66
CA ASP A 29 -14.08 -0.69 -15.01
C ASP A 29 -15.00 0.01 -16.02
N ILE A 30 -14.42 0.58 -17.07
CA ILE A 30 -15.18 1.25 -18.15
C ILE A 30 -16.08 0.27 -18.92
N HIS A 31 -15.60 -0.96 -19.14
CA HIS A 31 -16.33 -1.96 -19.91
C HIS A 31 -17.43 -2.66 -19.11
N ASN A 32 -17.22 -2.85 -17.82
CA ASN A 32 -18.13 -3.55 -16.91
C ASN A 32 -18.71 -2.59 -15.87
N LYS A 33 -19.69 -1.79 -16.25
CA LYS A 33 -20.34 -0.77 -15.39
C LYS A 33 -20.98 -1.33 -14.10
N ASP A 34 -21.26 -2.63 -14.07
CA ASP A 34 -21.88 -3.29 -12.91
C ASP A 34 -20.85 -3.86 -11.92
N THR A 35 -19.56 -3.74 -12.21
CA THR A 35 -18.52 -4.30 -11.35
C THR A 35 -18.22 -3.36 -10.18
N ASN A 36 -18.11 -3.92 -8.98
CA ASN A 36 -17.78 -3.15 -7.80
C ASN A 36 -16.34 -2.61 -7.89
N VAL A 37 -16.20 -1.30 -7.99
CA VAL A 37 -14.92 -0.58 -8.08
C VAL A 37 -13.97 -0.99 -6.97
N LEU A 38 -14.46 -1.12 -5.73
CA LEU A 38 -13.66 -1.53 -4.59
C LEU A 38 -13.02 -2.92 -4.80
N LEU A 39 -13.76 -3.85 -5.42
CA LEU A 39 -13.25 -5.19 -5.72
C LEU A 39 -12.14 -5.14 -6.76
N ILE A 40 -12.33 -4.39 -7.86
CA ILE A 40 -11.32 -4.23 -8.90
C ILE A 40 -10.03 -3.66 -8.29
N PHE A 41 -10.13 -2.57 -7.53
CA PHE A 41 -8.98 -1.92 -6.94
C PHE A 41 -8.33 -2.72 -5.79
N SER A 42 -9.10 -3.56 -5.08
CA SER A 42 -8.54 -4.49 -4.10
C SER A 42 -7.69 -5.57 -4.78
N ILE A 43 -8.16 -6.16 -5.88
CA ILE A 43 -7.39 -7.11 -6.67
C ILE A 43 -6.16 -6.44 -7.26
N LEU A 44 -6.32 -5.24 -7.81
CA LEU A 44 -5.22 -4.45 -8.36
C LEU A 44 -4.14 -4.19 -7.32
N SER A 45 -4.52 -3.85 -6.08
CA SER A 45 -3.60 -3.61 -4.97
C SER A 45 -2.77 -4.86 -4.63
N ILE A 46 -3.39 -6.04 -4.61
CA ILE A 46 -2.68 -7.31 -4.41
C ILE A 46 -1.67 -7.55 -5.54
N LEU A 47 -2.10 -7.31 -6.80
CA LEU A 47 -1.22 -7.46 -7.96
C LEU A 47 -0.06 -6.48 -7.94
N PHE A 48 -0.29 -5.22 -7.58
CA PHE A 48 0.76 -4.21 -7.45
C PHE A 48 1.81 -4.62 -6.43
N ALA A 49 1.38 -5.01 -5.22
CA ALA A 49 2.28 -5.45 -4.18
C ALA A 49 3.09 -6.68 -4.61
N ALA A 50 2.41 -7.69 -5.18
CA ALA A 50 3.05 -8.92 -5.62
C ALA A 50 4.08 -8.66 -6.74
N VAL A 51 3.71 -7.93 -7.78
CA VAL A 51 4.60 -7.62 -8.92
C VAL A 51 5.79 -6.80 -8.47
N SER A 52 5.56 -5.73 -7.68
CA SER A 52 6.63 -4.86 -7.19
C SER A 52 7.63 -5.63 -6.35
N LEU A 53 7.15 -6.41 -5.38
CA LEU A 53 8.03 -7.16 -4.48
C LEU A 53 8.76 -8.31 -5.17
N ILE A 54 8.10 -9.03 -6.10
CA ILE A 54 8.75 -10.10 -6.88
C ILE A 54 9.88 -9.54 -7.75
N LEU A 55 9.66 -8.42 -8.39
CA LEU A 55 10.66 -7.82 -9.29
C LEU A 55 11.83 -7.19 -8.53
N VAL A 56 11.58 -6.62 -7.36
CA VAL A 56 12.60 -5.94 -6.55
C VAL A 56 13.38 -6.92 -5.68
N LEU A 57 12.69 -7.79 -4.93
CA LEU A 57 13.29 -8.71 -3.96
C LEU A 57 13.54 -10.11 -4.53
N GLY A 58 13.00 -10.41 -5.71
CA GLY A 58 13.00 -11.76 -6.27
C GLY A 58 12.09 -12.71 -5.47
N ARG A 59 12.11 -14.00 -5.84
CA ARG A 59 11.35 -15.04 -5.13
C ARG A 59 12.11 -15.53 -3.89
N THR A 60 12.12 -14.73 -2.85
CA THR A 60 12.82 -15.00 -1.59
C THR A 60 11.84 -15.11 -0.43
N LEU A 61 12.30 -15.67 0.71
CA LEU A 61 11.52 -15.66 1.94
C LEU A 61 11.25 -14.22 2.41
N GLN A 62 12.20 -13.32 2.22
CA GLN A 62 12.06 -11.91 2.51
C GLN A 62 10.86 -11.32 1.75
N MET A 63 10.75 -11.56 0.43
CA MET A 63 9.63 -11.14 -0.38
C MET A 63 8.29 -11.67 0.14
N ALA A 64 8.23 -12.96 0.49
CA ALA A 64 7.00 -13.58 0.97
C ALA A 64 6.54 -12.97 2.30
N LEU A 65 7.46 -12.71 3.23
CA LEU A 65 7.15 -12.07 4.52
C LEU A 65 6.72 -10.62 4.34
N THR A 66 7.42 -9.86 3.50
CA THR A 66 7.03 -8.47 3.18
C THR A 66 5.64 -8.43 2.54
N LEU A 67 5.37 -9.30 1.56
CA LEU A 67 4.06 -9.38 0.91
C LEU A 67 2.95 -9.73 1.92
N ALA A 68 3.17 -10.73 2.77
CA ALA A 68 2.21 -11.11 3.79
C ALA A 68 1.93 -9.97 4.77
N ALA A 69 2.97 -9.30 5.27
CA ALA A 69 2.83 -8.14 6.16
C ALA A 69 2.06 -7.00 5.48
N THR A 70 2.41 -6.66 4.25
CA THR A 70 1.73 -5.62 3.45
C THR A 70 0.25 -5.94 3.27
N LEU A 71 -0.09 -7.17 2.84
CA LEU A 71 -1.48 -7.55 2.60
C LEU A 71 -2.30 -7.58 3.88
N ILE A 72 -1.75 -8.12 4.98
CA ILE A 72 -2.45 -8.14 6.27
C ILE A 72 -2.74 -6.72 6.76
N THR A 73 -1.73 -5.85 6.72
CA THR A 73 -1.89 -4.46 7.17
C THR A 73 -2.87 -3.68 6.29
N THR A 74 -2.78 -3.83 4.97
CA THR A 74 -3.72 -3.20 4.03
C THR A 74 -5.15 -3.69 4.27
N PHE A 75 -5.34 -5.00 4.49
CA PHE A 75 -6.67 -5.57 4.79
C PHE A 75 -7.24 -5.04 6.11
N LEU A 76 -6.40 -4.94 7.17
CA LEU A 76 -6.82 -4.33 8.44
C LEU A 76 -7.20 -2.85 8.27
N THR A 77 -6.47 -2.12 7.43
CA THR A 77 -6.78 -0.71 7.12
C THR A 77 -8.12 -0.58 6.39
N ILE A 78 -8.43 -1.47 5.44
CA ILE A 78 -9.73 -1.49 4.76
C ILE A 78 -10.87 -1.73 5.77
N ILE A 79 -10.70 -2.71 6.65
CA ILE A 79 -11.71 -3.00 7.70
C ILE A 79 -11.91 -1.76 8.58
N LEU A 80 -10.82 -1.14 9.04
CA LEU A 80 -10.88 0.05 9.86
C LEU A 80 -11.61 1.20 9.13
N LEU A 81 -11.29 1.43 7.87
CA LEU A 81 -11.93 2.44 7.04
C LEU A 81 -13.43 2.20 6.91
N ILE A 82 -13.86 0.97 6.64
CA ILE A 82 -15.28 0.60 6.55
C ILE A 82 -15.98 0.90 7.88
N ILE A 83 -15.39 0.49 9.02
CA ILE A 83 -15.95 0.74 10.35
C ILE A 83 -16.08 2.25 10.60
N VAL A 84 -15.05 3.04 10.29
CA VAL A 84 -15.08 4.49 10.47
C VAL A 84 -16.18 5.14 9.64
N LEU A 85 -16.29 4.79 8.36
CA LEU A 85 -17.33 5.34 7.46
C LEU A 85 -18.74 4.95 7.92
N ASP A 86 -18.92 3.72 8.40
CA ASP A 86 -20.21 3.25 8.92
C ASP A 86 -20.60 3.98 10.21
N VAL A 87 -19.68 4.05 11.18
CA VAL A 87 -19.92 4.73 12.48
C VAL A 87 -20.12 6.23 12.32
N THR A 88 -19.41 6.87 11.42
CA THR A 88 -19.53 8.31 11.17
C THR A 88 -20.68 8.67 10.24
N HIS A 89 -21.36 7.68 9.65
CA HIS A 89 -22.41 7.89 8.64
C HIS A 89 -21.96 8.83 7.50
N ASN A 90 -20.65 8.81 7.17
CA ASN A 90 -20.01 9.69 6.19
C ASN A 90 -20.10 11.19 6.56
N VAL A 91 -20.34 11.54 7.81
CA VAL A 91 -20.41 12.94 8.25
C VAL A 91 -19.03 13.59 8.10
N GLY A 92 -18.99 14.73 7.40
CA GLY A 92 -17.76 15.47 7.13
C GLY A 92 -17.02 15.10 5.84
N VAL A 93 -17.50 14.11 5.08
CA VAL A 93 -17.01 13.82 3.74
C VAL A 93 -18.00 14.37 2.72
N HIS A 94 -17.65 15.46 2.08
CA HIS A 94 -18.50 16.11 1.04
C HIS A 94 -18.25 15.45 -0.31
N PHE A 95 -18.90 14.32 -0.58
CA PHE A 95 -18.80 13.62 -1.87
C PHE A 95 -19.33 14.45 -3.06
N GLU A 96 -20.09 15.50 -2.79
CA GLU A 96 -20.68 16.42 -3.79
C GLU A 96 -19.60 17.16 -4.59
N THR A 97 -18.41 17.36 -4.01
CA THR A 97 -17.28 17.96 -4.69
C THR A 97 -16.66 17.06 -5.76
N MET A 98 -17.00 15.76 -5.76
CA MET A 98 -16.61 14.78 -6.77
C MET A 98 -17.58 14.74 -7.96
N SER A 99 -18.13 15.89 -8.38
CA SER A 99 -19.21 15.99 -9.37
C SER A 99 -18.93 15.42 -10.77
N TYR A 100 -17.69 15.11 -11.08
CA TYR A 100 -17.28 14.50 -12.35
C TYR A 100 -17.14 12.97 -12.29
N VAL A 101 -17.47 12.36 -11.15
CA VAL A 101 -17.28 10.93 -10.95
C VAL A 101 -18.55 10.19 -11.33
N THR A 102 -18.45 9.24 -12.25
CA THR A 102 -19.55 8.37 -12.70
C THR A 102 -19.81 7.19 -11.78
N GLN A 103 -18.93 6.94 -10.81
CA GLN A 103 -18.98 5.84 -9.84
C GLN A 103 -19.55 6.30 -8.50
N VAL A 104 -19.88 5.34 -7.63
CA VAL A 104 -20.32 5.65 -6.26
C VAL A 104 -19.18 6.31 -5.51
N PRO A 105 -19.32 7.56 -5.05
CA PRO A 105 -18.21 8.34 -4.51
C PRO A 105 -17.53 7.68 -3.30
N ALA A 106 -18.30 7.04 -2.41
CA ALA A 106 -17.76 6.36 -1.25
C ALA A 106 -16.85 5.18 -1.62
N THR A 107 -17.21 4.38 -2.63
CA THR A 107 -16.38 3.24 -3.08
C THR A 107 -15.12 3.71 -3.78
N LEU A 108 -15.18 4.81 -4.51
CA LEU A 108 -14.02 5.42 -5.13
C LEU A 108 -13.05 5.97 -4.09
N PHE A 109 -13.56 6.66 -3.06
CA PHE A 109 -12.76 7.15 -1.93
C PHE A 109 -12.06 6.01 -1.20
N MET A 110 -12.77 4.90 -0.93
CA MET A 110 -12.16 3.70 -0.34
C MET A 110 -11.06 3.13 -1.24
N ALA A 111 -11.30 3.02 -2.54
CA ALA A 111 -10.32 2.49 -3.49
C ALA A 111 -9.06 3.36 -3.56
N GLN A 112 -9.20 4.67 -3.59
CA GLN A 112 -8.09 5.63 -3.56
C GLN A 112 -7.28 5.51 -2.27
N THR A 113 -7.96 5.44 -1.13
CA THR A 113 -7.32 5.26 0.19
C THR A 113 -6.53 3.95 0.26
N VAL A 114 -7.11 2.85 -0.24
CA VAL A 114 -6.43 1.53 -0.27
C VAL A 114 -5.14 1.59 -1.08
N ILE A 115 -5.15 2.21 -2.26
CA ILE A 115 -3.95 2.33 -3.09
C ILE A 115 -2.90 3.24 -2.44
N GLY A 116 -3.32 4.37 -1.87
CA GLY A 116 -2.42 5.29 -1.19
C GLY A 116 -1.73 4.66 0.02
N VAL A 117 -2.50 3.97 0.86
CA VAL A 117 -1.97 3.25 2.03
C VAL A 117 -1.09 2.07 1.63
N LEU A 118 -1.46 1.33 0.57
CA LEU A 118 -0.67 0.18 0.10
C LEU A 118 0.78 0.55 -0.18
N GLY A 119 1.03 1.67 -0.87
CA GLY A 119 2.39 2.13 -1.19
C GLY A 119 3.21 2.36 0.08
N ALA A 120 2.67 3.15 1.03
CA ALA A 120 3.32 3.45 2.28
C ALA A 120 3.59 2.18 3.12
N VAL A 121 2.59 1.31 3.27
CA VAL A 121 2.72 0.05 4.03
C VAL A 121 3.73 -0.90 3.39
N MET A 122 3.78 -0.97 2.05
CA MET A 122 4.73 -1.82 1.34
C MET A 122 6.19 -1.37 1.57
N ASP A 123 6.44 -0.08 1.53
CA ASP A 123 7.77 0.48 1.76
C ASP A 123 8.22 0.19 3.21
N GLU A 124 7.39 0.48 4.20
CA GLU A 124 7.69 0.24 5.61
C GLU A 124 7.88 -1.26 5.93
N ALA A 125 7.00 -2.11 5.43
CA ALA A 125 7.14 -3.56 5.62
C ALA A 125 8.43 -4.09 4.98
N SER A 126 8.82 -3.54 3.82
CA SER A 126 10.06 -3.89 3.13
C SER A 126 11.29 -3.51 3.96
N ASP A 127 11.31 -2.31 4.52
CA ASP A 127 12.42 -1.80 5.32
C ASP A 127 12.57 -2.57 6.63
N ILE A 128 11.48 -2.80 7.37
CA ILE A 128 11.49 -3.57 8.61
C ILE A 128 11.98 -5.01 8.37
N VAL A 129 11.45 -5.68 7.34
CA VAL A 129 11.84 -7.07 7.01
C VAL A 129 13.30 -7.12 6.54
N ALA A 130 13.74 -6.17 5.69
CA ALA A 130 15.13 -6.11 5.23
C ALA A 130 16.11 -5.95 6.40
N MET A 131 15.78 -5.10 7.35
CA MET A 131 16.59 -4.89 8.53
C MET A 131 16.65 -6.12 9.43
N GLN A 132 15.50 -6.78 9.67
CA GLN A 132 15.49 -8.04 10.44
C GLN A 132 16.35 -9.13 9.79
N PHE A 133 16.32 -9.24 8.45
CA PHE A 133 17.20 -10.16 7.72
C PHE A 133 18.68 -9.76 7.82
N GLY A 134 18.99 -8.46 7.85
CA GLY A 134 20.34 -7.94 8.12
C GLY A 134 20.83 -8.37 9.49
N MET A 135 20.07 -8.11 10.54
CA MET A 135 20.38 -8.49 11.92
C MET A 135 20.54 -10.01 12.08
N ARG A 136 19.72 -10.80 11.39
CA ARG A 136 19.87 -12.25 11.39
C ARG A 136 21.20 -12.70 10.78
N ARG A 137 21.65 -12.08 9.69
CA ARG A 137 22.95 -12.40 9.07
C ARG A 137 24.13 -12.08 9.98
N GLU A 138 24.00 -11.06 10.82
CA GLU A 138 24.99 -10.68 11.81
C GLU A 138 24.91 -11.49 13.12
N ASN A 139 24.04 -12.49 13.20
CA ASN A 139 23.75 -13.28 14.41
C ASN A 139 23.31 -12.46 15.63
N SER A 140 22.81 -11.23 15.40
CA SER A 140 22.37 -10.35 16.48
C SER A 140 21.01 -10.72 17.04
N ILE A 141 20.19 -11.44 16.27
CA ILE A 141 18.86 -11.93 16.67
C ILE A 141 18.74 -13.43 16.37
N ARG A 142 18.25 -14.19 17.34
CA ARG A 142 18.11 -15.66 17.25
C ARG A 142 16.75 -16.16 17.69
N GLU A 143 16.14 -15.51 18.69
CA GLU A 143 14.87 -15.91 19.27
C GLU A 143 13.71 -15.06 18.73
N PHE A 144 12.49 -15.58 18.81
CA PHE A 144 11.29 -14.83 18.37
C PHE A 144 11.15 -13.50 19.11
N GLY A 145 11.50 -13.47 20.40
CA GLY A 145 11.50 -12.25 21.20
C GLY A 145 12.39 -11.15 20.63
N ASP A 146 13.58 -11.53 20.15
CA ASP A 146 14.54 -10.58 19.54
C ASP A 146 13.96 -9.94 18.27
N TYR A 147 13.31 -10.77 17.41
CA TYR A 147 12.65 -10.28 16.19
C TYR A 147 11.52 -9.31 16.53
N TRP A 148 10.73 -9.63 17.55
CA TRP A 148 9.64 -8.77 18.00
C TRP A 148 10.16 -7.42 18.49
N HIS A 149 11.13 -7.44 19.41
CA HIS A 149 11.72 -6.21 19.96
C HIS A 149 12.42 -5.37 18.89
N ALA A 150 13.17 -5.98 18.01
CA ALA A 150 13.81 -5.30 16.89
C ALA A 150 12.78 -4.67 15.95
N GLY A 151 11.75 -5.42 15.56
CA GLY A 151 10.67 -4.93 14.68
C GLY A 151 9.91 -3.76 15.30
N VAL A 152 9.54 -3.85 16.59
CA VAL A 152 8.83 -2.77 17.30
C VAL A 152 9.73 -1.54 17.47
N SER A 153 11.02 -1.71 17.76
CA SER A 153 11.96 -0.59 17.91
C SER A 153 12.07 0.20 16.62
N VAL A 154 12.28 -0.50 15.50
CA VAL A 154 12.38 0.13 14.17
C VAL A 154 11.06 0.73 13.73
N GLY A 155 9.97 -0.02 13.88
CA GLY A 155 8.65 0.51 13.54
C GLY A 155 8.31 1.78 14.31
N ARG A 156 8.74 1.90 15.57
CA ARG A 156 8.56 3.12 16.36
C ARG A 156 9.39 4.30 15.86
N GLU A 157 10.62 4.04 15.41
CA GLU A 157 11.51 5.06 14.86
C GLU A 157 10.97 5.59 13.51
N ILE A 158 10.54 4.68 12.65
CA ILE A 158 9.95 4.99 11.35
C ILE A 158 8.58 5.66 11.48
N MET A 159 7.76 5.21 12.43
CA MET A 159 6.39 5.74 12.64
C MET A 159 6.37 7.26 12.84
N GLY A 160 7.37 7.83 13.50
CA GLY A 160 7.44 9.28 13.73
C GLY A 160 7.56 10.09 12.43
N THR A 161 8.33 9.61 11.47
CA THR A 161 8.50 10.25 10.16
C THR A 161 7.31 9.95 9.25
N LEU A 162 6.85 8.70 9.23
CA LEU A 162 5.73 8.26 8.40
C LEU A 162 4.42 8.96 8.75
N MET A 163 4.12 9.13 10.04
CA MET A 163 2.91 9.86 10.49
C MET A 163 2.85 11.27 9.93
N ASN A 164 3.96 11.99 9.89
CA ASN A 164 3.99 13.33 9.31
C ASN A 164 3.75 13.31 7.80
N VAL A 165 4.34 12.36 7.09
CA VAL A 165 4.16 12.22 5.64
C VAL A 165 2.72 11.84 5.31
N LEU A 166 2.17 10.83 5.99
CA LEU A 166 0.77 10.40 5.80
C LEU A 166 -0.22 11.52 6.14
N PHE A 167 0.04 12.29 7.20
CA PHE A 167 -0.79 13.42 7.58
C PHE A 167 -0.79 14.51 6.50
N MET A 168 0.39 14.82 5.91
CA MET A 168 0.48 15.78 4.81
C MET A 168 -0.22 15.29 3.54
N ILE A 169 -0.08 14.01 3.21
CA ILE A 169 -0.80 13.39 2.08
C ILE A 169 -2.30 13.45 2.32
N PHE A 170 -2.74 13.07 3.51
CA PHE A 170 -4.15 13.13 3.88
C PHE A 170 -4.73 14.55 3.77
N ILE A 171 -4.03 15.57 4.27
CA ILE A 171 -4.45 16.96 4.10
C ILE A 171 -4.53 17.33 2.62
N ALA A 172 -3.50 16.99 1.83
CA ALA A 172 -3.47 17.34 0.41
C ALA A 172 -4.62 16.69 -0.38
N GLU A 173 -4.99 15.44 -0.04
CA GLU A 173 -6.08 14.70 -0.68
C GLU A 173 -7.46 15.16 -0.20
N THR A 174 -7.60 15.51 1.08
CA THR A 174 -8.90 15.88 1.65
C THR A 174 -9.21 17.37 1.54
N LEU A 175 -8.19 18.22 1.42
CA LEU A 175 -8.37 19.67 1.33
C LEU A 175 -9.37 20.11 0.24
N PRO A 176 -9.34 19.55 -0.98
CA PRO A 176 -10.32 19.88 -2.01
C PRO A 176 -11.75 19.39 -1.71
N MET A 177 -11.91 18.46 -0.75
CA MET A 177 -13.21 17.91 -0.36
C MET A 177 -13.85 18.68 0.81
N VAL A 178 -13.05 19.51 1.49
CA VAL A 178 -13.50 20.31 2.66
C VAL A 178 -13.85 21.73 2.26
N PHE A 179 -13.26 22.24 1.20
CA PHE A 179 -13.48 23.57 0.62
C PHE A 179 -14.13 23.49 -0.76
#